data_d03851ff2e87d6837e986b2cac6c0a60
#
_entry.id   d03851ff2e87d6837e986b2cac6c0a60
#
_cell.length_a   1.000
_cell.length_b   1.000
_cell.length_c   1.000
_cell.angle_alpha   90.00
_cell.angle_beta   90.00
_cell.angle_gamma   90.00
#
_symmetry.space_group_name_H-M   'P 1'
#
loop_
_entity.id
_entity.type
_entity.pdbx_description
1 polymer ?
#
loop_
_entity_poly.entity_id
_entity_poly.type
_entity_poly.pdbx_seq_one_letter_code
_entity_poly.pdbx_strand_id
1 'polypeptide(L)'
;LATAKAVAEKYFANHNAKGDANEPTFDGERVHLIPETKAAWDAFTAAGFFAAHETADEGGAQLPEVVFRVVMAYMNAANISTAAYPFITIGVINLIRTFGSAEQKARYLPLLMSGRANGTMALTEPGQGSALGDIQVAAEPAADGSYRLFGQKMFISCADHDITGNVIHMVLAKIRGAPVGVKGISLFIVPKHLTNDDGSPGARNDVALAGLNHKMGYRNATNTVLNFGERGGAVGYLVGEPHKGLGYMFQMMNEARIGIGLGAAAIAYQGYNLSLEYARNRPQGRLPSCADPTSPQIMLVEHADVRRMLLAQKAYAEGGLFMCLFASSLFEDQHTAPDPGWRRQAALLLDLITPIVKSWPSRYGCVGNDHAIQILGGAGYMREYGAEQLYRDQRLNPIHEGAEAIHGIDLLGRKVRLHDGAGHRALLAAAQAD
;
A
#
# COMPACT_ATOMS: atom_id res chain seq x y z
N LEU A 1 10.31 9.73 14.82
CA LEU A 1 9.35 10.52 14.04
C LEU A 1 9.99 11.75 13.40
N ALA A 2 10.88 12.49 14.09
CA ALA A 2 11.56 13.66 13.51
C ALA A 2 12.34 13.29 12.23
N THR A 3 13.07 12.17 12.24
CA THR A 3 13.76 11.64 11.06
C THR A 3 12.78 11.32 9.92
N ALA A 4 11.64 10.70 10.24
CA ALA A 4 10.62 10.36 9.24
C ALA A 4 10.06 11.62 8.58
N LYS A 5 9.72 12.65 9.37
CA LYS A 5 9.28 13.94 8.87
C LYS A 5 10.33 14.56 7.94
N ALA A 6 11.59 14.61 8.38
CA ALA A 6 12.68 15.18 7.57
C ALA A 6 12.90 14.44 6.24
N VAL A 7 12.86 13.10 6.25
CA VAL A 7 12.96 12.28 5.03
C VAL A 7 11.77 12.54 4.10
N ALA A 8 10.55 12.56 4.64
CA ALA A 8 9.34 12.81 3.87
C ALA A 8 9.34 14.19 3.20
N GLU A 9 9.66 15.24 3.95
CA GLU A 9 9.68 16.61 3.44
C GLU A 9 10.81 16.83 2.41
N LYS A 10 12.01 16.32 2.70
CA LYS A 10 13.18 16.59 1.87
C LYS A 10 13.25 15.73 0.61
N TYR A 11 12.83 14.46 0.68
CA TYR A 11 13.09 13.49 -0.38
C TYR A 11 11.82 12.98 -1.07
N PHE A 12 10.65 13.02 -0.44
CA PHE A 12 9.39 12.56 -1.03
C PHE A 12 8.53 13.71 -1.55
N ALA A 13 8.30 14.75 -0.74
CA ALA A 13 7.44 15.86 -1.13
C ALA A 13 8.01 16.68 -2.29
N ASN A 14 9.35 16.83 -2.36
CA ASN A 14 10.05 17.67 -3.33
C ASN A 14 9.82 17.28 -4.80
N HIS A 15 9.34 16.07 -5.07
CA HIS A 15 9.13 15.60 -6.44
C HIS A 15 7.72 15.02 -6.70
N ASN A 16 6.77 15.22 -5.79
CA ASN A 16 5.42 14.66 -5.94
C ASN A 16 4.74 15.13 -7.24
N ALA A 17 4.67 16.43 -7.47
CA ALA A 17 4.10 17.00 -8.70
C ALA A 17 4.96 16.67 -9.94
N LYS A 18 6.30 16.68 -9.81
CA LYS A 18 7.21 16.32 -10.91
C LYS A 18 7.02 14.86 -11.33
N GLY A 19 6.89 13.93 -10.37
CA GLY A 19 6.66 12.52 -10.65
C GLY A 19 5.31 12.24 -11.28
N ASP A 20 4.27 13.01 -10.91
CA ASP A 20 2.96 12.92 -11.55
C ASP A 20 3.00 13.42 -13.01
N ALA A 21 3.77 14.47 -13.28
CA ALA A 21 3.92 15.02 -14.63
C ALA A 21 4.83 14.20 -15.55
N ASN A 22 5.73 13.39 -14.99
CA ASN A 22 6.72 12.59 -15.72
C ASN A 22 6.55 11.12 -15.36
N GLU A 23 5.57 10.46 -16.00
CA GLU A 23 5.34 9.03 -15.78
C GLU A 23 6.57 8.20 -16.19
N PRO A 24 6.81 7.04 -15.55
CA PRO A 24 7.85 6.11 -15.96
C PRO A 24 7.71 5.71 -17.44
N THR A 25 8.82 5.57 -18.12
CA THR A 25 8.87 5.18 -19.55
C THR A 25 9.63 3.86 -19.72
N PHE A 26 9.26 3.10 -20.74
CA PHE A 26 9.93 1.85 -21.13
C PHE A 26 10.46 1.98 -22.55
N ASP A 27 11.76 1.81 -22.74
CA ASP A 27 12.43 1.95 -24.05
C ASP A 27 12.54 0.65 -24.83
N GLY A 28 11.96 -0.44 -24.29
CA GLY A 28 12.03 -1.79 -24.83
C GLY A 28 13.06 -2.68 -24.12
N GLU A 29 13.95 -2.10 -23.33
CA GLU A 29 14.98 -2.80 -22.53
C GLU A 29 14.87 -2.46 -21.04
N ARG A 30 14.71 -1.18 -20.72
CA ARG A 30 14.73 -0.65 -19.35
C ARG A 30 13.56 0.29 -19.08
N VAL A 31 13.18 0.33 -17.81
CA VAL A 31 12.23 1.30 -17.30
C VAL A 31 13.00 2.45 -16.67
N HIS A 32 12.63 3.67 -17.05
CA HIS A 32 13.25 4.90 -16.59
C HIS A 32 12.28 5.68 -15.69
N LEU A 33 12.75 6.06 -14.51
CA LEU A 33 12.06 6.94 -13.57
C LEU A 33 12.82 8.27 -13.46
N ILE A 34 12.16 9.26 -12.85
CA ILE A 34 12.87 10.49 -12.44
C ILE A 34 13.88 10.17 -11.34
N PRO A 35 15.06 10.81 -11.33
CA PRO A 35 16.15 10.45 -10.40
C PRO A 35 15.80 10.69 -8.93
N GLU A 36 14.86 11.58 -8.64
CA GLU A 36 14.40 11.86 -7.29
C GLU A 36 13.73 10.63 -6.63
N THR A 37 13.14 9.72 -7.42
CA THR A 37 12.55 8.48 -6.91
C THR A 37 13.63 7.59 -6.27
N LYS A 38 14.80 7.46 -6.93
CA LYS A 38 15.92 6.74 -6.34
C LYS A 38 16.48 7.44 -5.10
N ALA A 39 16.58 8.76 -5.12
CA ALA A 39 17.05 9.53 -3.96
C ALA A 39 16.13 9.33 -2.74
N ALA A 40 14.81 9.25 -2.95
CA ALA A 40 13.85 8.97 -1.89
C ALA A 40 13.99 7.54 -1.35
N TRP A 41 14.17 6.55 -2.23
CA TRP A 41 14.45 5.16 -1.85
C TRP A 41 15.74 5.05 -1.01
N ASP A 42 16.81 5.67 -1.46
CA ASP A 42 18.10 5.65 -0.77
C ASP A 42 18.00 6.33 0.61
N ALA A 43 17.26 7.45 0.71
CA ALA A 43 17.04 8.14 1.98
C ALA A 43 16.18 7.32 2.97
N PHE A 44 15.15 6.62 2.48
CA PHE A 44 14.35 5.71 3.28
C PHE A 44 15.19 4.54 3.81
N THR A 45 16.03 3.97 2.95
CA THR A 45 16.98 2.90 3.30
C THR A 45 17.99 3.36 4.34
N ALA A 46 18.64 4.51 4.09
CA ALA A 46 19.67 5.06 5.00
C ALA A 46 19.09 5.42 6.38
N ALA A 47 17.80 5.73 6.47
CA ALA A 47 17.10 5.94 7.74
C ALA A 47 16.81 4.63 8.50
N GLY A 48 17.10 3.45 7.94
CA GLY A 48 16.91 2.15 8.56
C GLY A 48 15.44 1.69 8.60
N PHE A 49 14.55 2.30 7.83
CA PHE A 49 13.10 2.02 7.93
C PHE A 49 12.69 0.64 7.40
N PHE A 50 13.48 -0.01 6.55
CA PHE A 50 13.21 -1.39 6.13
C PHE A 50 13.44 -2.41 7.26
N ALA A 51 14.29 -2.09 8.23
CA ALA A 51 14.58 -2.91 9.40
C ALA A 51 13.94 -2.36 10.68
N ALA A 52 12.91 -1.49 10.57
CA ALA A 52 12.36 -0.76 11.69
C ALA A 52 11.84 -1.64 12.82
N HIS A 53 11.26 -2.80 12.50
CA HIS A 53 10.72 -3.77 13.45
C HIS A 53 11.72 -4.82 13.93
N GLU A 54 12.89 -4.91 13.28
CA GLU A 54 13.90 -5.90 13.62
C GLU A 54 14.47 -5.67 15.00
N THR A 55 15.00 -6.75 15.59
CA THR A 55 15.78 -6.67 16.83
C THR A 55 17.08 -5.90 16.60
N ALA A 56 17.67 -5.39 17.68
CA ALA A 56 18.96 -4.70 17.61
C ALA A 56 20.06 -5.62 17.06
N ASP A 57 20.02 -6.91 17.39
CA ASP A 57 20.97 -7.92 16.91
C ASP A 57 20.84 -8.18 15.40
N GLU A 58 19.67 -7.92 14.83
CA GLU A 58 19.40 -7.99 13.38
C GLU A 58 19.58 -6.64 12.68
N GLY A 59 20.12 -5.64 13.39
CA GLY A 59 20.33 -4.29 12.87
C GLY A 59 19.07 -3.43 12.83
N GLY A 60 18.05 -3.78 13.57
CA GLY A 60 16.77 -3.08 13.62
C GLY A 60 16.66 -2.06 14.74
N ALA A 61 15.55 -1.32 14.73
CA ALA A 61 15.24 -0.28 15.70
C ALA A 61 14.15 -0.68 16.71
N GLN A 62 13.59 -1.88 16.59
CA GLN A 62 12.50 -2.42 17.45
C GLN A 62 11.34 -1.43 17.61
N LEU A 63 10.98 -0.72 16.52
CA LEU A 63 9.92 0.27 16.59
C LEU A 63 8.57 -0.42 16.80
N PRO A 64 7.74 0.09 17.74
CA PRO A 64 6.35 -0.32 17.84
C PRO A 64 5.60 -0.12 16.52
N GLU A 65 4.70 -1.02 16.20
CA GLU A 65 3.92 -0.99 14.95
C GLU A 65 3.22 0.36 14.73
N VAL A 66 2.59 0.92 15.79
CA VAL A 66 1.92 2.22 15.71
C VAL A 66 2.89 3.33 15.31
N VAL A 67 4.12 3.32 15.86
CA VAL A 67 5.15 4.33 15.52
C VAL A 67 5.58 4.18 14.07
N PHE A 68 5.80 2.96 13.62
CA PHE A 68 6.17 2.70 12.23
C PHE A 68 5.06 3.09 11.23
N ARG A 69 3.79 2.88 11.60
CA ARG A 69 2.66 3.35 10.78
C ARG A 69 2.63 4.87 10.65
N VAL A 70 2.99 5.60 11.68
CA VAL A 70 3.15 7.07 11.58
C VAL A 70 4.32 7.44 10.66
N VAL A 71 5.44 6.69 10.67
CA VAL A 71 6.53 6.88 9.68
C VAL A 71 5.98 6.75 8.27
N MET A 72 5.22 5.69 7.98
CA MET A 72 4.62 5.48 6.67
C MET A 72 3.55 6.51 6.31
N ALA A 73 2.82 7.04 7.29
CA ALA A 73 1.86 8.12 7.07
C ALA A 73 2.54 9.40 6.56
N TYR A 74 3.71 9.76 7.10
CA TYR A 74 4.51 10.88 6.59
C TYR A 74 4.93 10.67 5.13
N MET A 75 5.41 9.47 4.78
CA MET A 75 5.82 9.15 3.40
C MET A 75 4.62 9.21 2.44
N ASN A 76 3.49 8.62 2.81
CA ASN A 76 2.26 8.62 2.02
C ASN A 76 1.70 10.03 1.83
N ALA A 77 1.68 10.85 2.87
CA ALA A 77 1.24 12.24 2.81
C ALA A 77 2.13 13.08 1.89
N ALA A 78 3.43 12.82 1.89
CA ALA A 78 4.41 13.55 1.09
C ALA A 78 4.38 13.15 -0.39
N ASN A 79 4.31 11.86 -0.70
CA ASN A 79 4.28 11.32 -2.06
C ASN A 79 3.88 9.84 -2.04
N ILE A 80 2.59 9.57 -2.15
CA ILE A 80 2.06 8.21 -2.09
C ILE A 80 2.57 7.32 -3.23
N SER A 81 2.83 7.91 -4.38
CA SER A 81 3.34 7.22 -5.56
C SER A 81 4.73 6.62 -5.30
N THR A 82 5.65 7.43 -4.78
CA THR A 82 7.00 6.98 -4.40
C THR A 82 6.97 6.09 -3.16
N ALA A 83 6.10 6.36 -2.19
CA ALA A 83 5.94 5.55 -0.98
C ALA A 83 5.43 4.12 -1.27
N ALA A 84 4.87 3.87 -2.45
CA ALA A 84 4.44 2.54 -2.87
C ALA A 84 5.61 1.53 -2.95
N TYR A 85 6.81 1.97 -3.37
CA TYR A 85 8.00 1.10 -3.46
C TYR A 85 8.42 0.53 -2.10
N PRO A 86 8.73 1.34 -1.07
CA PRO A 86 9.05 0.80 0.24
C PRO A 86 7.86 0.08 0.88
N PHE A 87 6.62 0.54 0.69
CA PHE A 87 5.44 -0.10 1.26
C PHE A 87 5.29 -1.56 0.83
N ILE A 88 5.37 -1.84 -0.47
CA ILE A 88 5.26 -3.22 -0.99
C ILE A 88 6.48 -4.05 -0.57
N THR A 89 7.67 -3.47 -0.55
CA THR A 89 8.90 -4.14 -0.13
C THR A 89 8.82 -4.61 1.32
N ILE A 90 8.32 -3.79 2.23
CA ILE A 90 8.09 -4.17 3.65
C ILE A 90 7.15 -5.36 3.74
N GLY A 91 6.07 -5.36 2.96
CA GLY A 91 5.17 -6.51 2.91
C GLY A 91 5.85 -7.80 2.46
N VAL A 92 6.75 -7.72 1.47
CA VAL A 92 7.54 -8.88 1.00
C VAL A 92 8.55 -9.33 2.06
N ILE A 93 9.21 -8.40 2.78
CA ILE A 93 10.08 -8.73 3.91
C ILE A 93 9.30 -9.54 4.96
N ASN A 94 8.14 -9.05 5.40
CA ASN A 94 7.30 -9.70 6.40
C ASN A 94 6.83 -11.10 5.95
N LEU A 95 6.48 -11.24 4.68
CA LEU A 95 6.04 -12.52 4.11
C LEU A 95 7.16 -13.56 4.08
N ILE A 96 8.36 -13.18 3.61
CA ILE A 96 9.52 -14.07 3.59
C ILE A 96 9.95 -14.41 5.01
N ARG A 97 9.95 -13.43 5.94
CA ARG A 97 10.28 -13.66 7.34
C ARG A 97 9.36 -14.68 8.00
N THR A 98 8.08 -14.59 7.73
CA THR A 98 7.09 -15.46 8.36
C THR A 98 7.11 -16.87 7.76
N PHE A 99 7.15 -17.01 6.44
CA PHE A 99 6.90 -18.27 5.75
C PHE A 99 8.08 -18.81 4.94
N GLY A 100 9.12 -18.01 4.72
CA GLY A 100 10.31 -18.44 3.99
C GLY A 100 11.11 -19.50 4.76
N SER A 101 11.79 -20.38 4.03
CA SER A 101 12.78 -21.30 4.61
C SER A 101 13.97 -20.54 5.17
N ALA A 102 14.79 -21.18 6.00
CA ALA A 102 16.02 -20.59 6.53
C ALA A 102 16.93 -20.08 5.40
N GLU A 103 17.04 -20.86 4.32
CA GLU A 103 17.82 -20.48 3.13
C GLU A 103 17.23 -19.25 2.41
N GLN A 104 15.90 -19.21 2.22
CA GLN A 104 15.21 -18.08 1.60
C GLN A 104 15.37 -16.82 2.43
N LYS A 105 15.24 -16.92 3.76
CA LYS A 105 15.47 -15.80 4.68
C LYS A 105 16.89 -15.28 4.58
N ALA A 106 17.89 -16.17 4.67
CA ALA A 106 19.29 -15.80 4.58
C ALA A 106 19.65 -15.14 3.23
N ARG A 107 19.03 -15.59 2.13
CA ARG A 107 19.30 -15.10 0.78
C ARG A 107 18.62 -13.77 0.46
N TYR A 108 17.34 -13.61 0.82
CA TYR A 108 16.54 -12.49 0.33
C TYR A 108 16.33 -11.35 1.34
N LEU A 109 16.23 -11.63 2.64
CA LEU A 109 15.99 -10.57 3.63
C LEU A 109 17.11 -9.52 3.67
N PRO A 110 18.42 -9.87 3.65
CA PRO A 110 19.47 -8.86 3.64
C PRO A 110 19.43 -7.95 2.41
N LEU A 111 19.00 -8.47 1.25
CA LEU A 111 18.88 -7.68 0.02
C LEU A 111 17.75 -6.66 0.09
N LEU A 112 16.60 -7.08 0.59
CA LEU A 112 15.41 -6.23 0.74
C LEU A 112 15.62 -5.18 1.83
N MET A 113 16.14 -5.57 3.00
CA MET A 113 16.36 -4.68 4.13
C MET A 113 17.46 -3.65 3.88
N SER A 114 18.48 -3.99 3.08
CA SER A 114 19.51 -3.05 2.66
C SER A 114 19.13 -2.19 1.45
N GLY A 115 17.91 -2.32 0.93
CA GLY A 115 17.46 -1.58 -0.25
C GLY A 115 18.14 -1.97 -1.57
N ARG A 116 18.96 -3.04 -1.60
CA ARG A 116 19.59 -3.54 -2.83
C ARG A 116 18.58 -4.19 -3.78
N ALA A 117 17.47 -4.65 -3.26
CA ALA A 117 16.35 -5.19 -4.03
C ALA A 117 15.02 -4.59 -3.57
N ASN A 118 14.09 -4.43 -4.51
CA ASN A 118 12.69 -4.10 -4.25
C ASN A 118 11.86 -5.38 -4.20
N GLY A 119 10.85 -5.41 -3.36
CA GLY A 119 9.87 -6.50 -3.31
C GLY A 119 8.59 -6.15 -4.04
N THR A 120 7.93 -7.14 -4.66
CA THR A 120 6.61 -6.94 -5.29
C THR A 120 5.67 -8.12 -5.06
N MET A 121 4.38 -7.90 -5.28
CA MET A 121 3.35 -8.93 -5.23
C MET A 121 2.69 -9.09 -6.61
N ALA A 122 2.65 -10.31 -7.12
CA ALA A 122 2.09 -10.65 -8.41
C ALA A 122 0.92 -11.64 -8.28
N LEU A 123 -0.29 -11.09 -8.10
CA LEU A 123 -1.53 -11.86 -7.92
C LEU A 123 -2.39 -11.84 -9.18
N THR A 124 -2.76 -10.65 -9.61
CA THR A 124 -3.73 -10.37 -10.67
C THR A 124 -3.26 -10.84 -12.03
N GLU A 125 -4.17 -11.40 -12.82
CA GLU A 125 -3.95 -11.81 -14.20
C GLU A 125 -4.91 -11.09 -15.14
N PRO A 126 -4.66 -11.02 -16.45
CA PRO A 126 -5.65 -10.55 -17.41
C PRO A 126 -6.95 -11.35 -17.27
N GLY A 127 -8.01 -10.73 -16.88
CA GLY A 127 -9.30 -11.38 -16.62
C GLY A 127 -9.55 -11.92 -15.21
N GLN A 128 -8.54 -11.97 -14.33
CA GLN A 128 -8.66 -12.48 -12.95
C GLN A 128 -8.13 -11.48 -11.93
N GLY A 129 -9.00 -10.64 -11.39
CA GLY A 129 -8.68 -9.69 -10.31
C GLY A 129 -9.11 -10.23 -8.94
N SER A 130 -10.39 -10.05 -8.58
CA SER A 130 -10.94 -10.51 -7.30
C SER A 130 -11.16 -12.03 -7.24
N ALA A 131 -11.35 -12.70 -8.39
CA ALA A 131 -11.61 -14.14 -8.49
C ALA A 131 -10.30 -14.94 -8.57
N LEU A 132 -9.46 -14.87 -7.53
CA LEU A 132 -8.13 -15.53 -7.52
C LEU A 132 -8.20 -17.05 -7.71
N GLY A 133 -9.33 -17.70 -7.43
CA GLY A 133 -9.52 -19.13 -7.66
C GLY A 133 -9.29 -19.58 -9.11
N ASP A 134 -9.41 -18.66 -10.05
CA ASP A 134 -9.37 -18.92 -11.49
C ASP A 134 -8.06 -18.48 -12.17
N ILE A 135 -7.03 -18.10 -11.40
CA ILE A 135 -5.71 -17.77 -11.96
C ILE A 135 -5.14 -18.93 -12.79
N GLN A 136 -4.40 -18.59 -13.84
CA GLN A 136 -3.90 -19.51 -14.85
C GLN A 136 -2.38 -19.68 -14.83
N VAL A 137 -1.63 -18.77 -14.18
CA VAL A 137 -0.16 -18.91 -14.08
C VAL A 137 0.16 -20.25 -13.43
N ALA A 138 0.90 -21.09 -14.19
CA ALA A 138 1.25 -22.45 -13.81
C ALA A 138 2.70 -22.54 -13.33
N ALA A 139 2.96 -23.43 -12.38
CA ALA A 139 4.30 -23.77 -11.90
C ALA A 139 4.58 -25.25 -12.11
N GLU A 140 5.71 -25.56 -12.74
CA GLU A 140 6.17 -26.93 -13.00
C GLU A 140 7.39 -27.25 -12.14
N PRO A 141 7.40 -28.36 -11.39
CA PRO A 141 8.58 -28.78 -10.65
C PRO A 141 9.76 -29.04 -11.58
N ALA A 142 10.95 -28.62 -11.17
CA ALA A 142 12.21 -28.89 -11.86
C ALA A 142 13.10 -29.85 -11.05
N ALA A 143 14.05 -30.53 -11.71
CA ALA A 143 14.92 -31.49 -11.08
C ALA A 143 15.86 -30.90 -10.01
N ASP A 144 16.11 -29.62 -10.05
CA ASP A 144 16.94 -28.88 -9.09
C ASP A 144 16.17 -28.43 -7.82
N GLY A 145 14.93 -28.86 -7.66
CA GLY A 145 14.07 -28.47 -6.53
C GLY A 145 13.40 -27.11 -6.69
N SER A 146 13.71 -26.36 -7.74
CA SER A 146 13.02 -25.14 -8.11
C SER A 146 11.76 -25.43 -8.94
N TYR A 147 11.06 -24.39 -9.34
CA TYR A 147 9.91 -24.47 -10.25
C TYR A 147 10.15 -23.62 -11.49
N ARG A 148 9.46 -23.96 -12.57
CA ARG A 148 9.37 -23.13 -13.77
C ARG A 148 7.96 -22.56 -13.87
N LEU A 149 7.86 -21.23 -13.84
CA LEU A 149 6.57 -20.53 -13.92
C LEU A 149 6.30 -20.09 -15.35
N PHE A 150 5.03 -20.21 -15.76
CA PHE A 150 4.53 -19.84 -17.08
C PHE A 150 3.21 -19.09 -16.99
N GLY A 151 3.09 -18.00 -17.72
CA GLY A 151 1.87 -17.19 -17.84
C GLY A 151 2.10 -15.71 -17.65
N GLN A 152 1.02 -14.95 -17.43
CA GLN A 152 1.07 -13.50 -17.40
C GLN A 152 0.43 -12.95 -16.11
N LYS A 153 1.07 -11.94 -15.53
CA LYS A 153 0.53 -11.15 -14.43
C LYS A 153 0.34 -9.69 -14.86
N MET A 154 -0.73 -9.07 -14.38
CA MET A 154 -1.14 -7.72 -14.77
C MET A 154 -1.37 -6.83 -13.54
N PHE A 155 -1.25 -5.52 -13.73
CA PHE A 155 -1.38 -4.52 -12.66
C PHE A 155 -0.37 -4.69 -11.52
N ILE A 156 0.85 -5.16 -11.84
CA ILE A 156 1.88 -5.37 -10.82
C ILE A 156 2.62 -4.08 -10.56
N SER A 157 2.41 -3.51 -9.38
CA SER A 157 3.03 -2.25 -8.98
C SER A 157 4.51 -2.46 -8.62
N CYS A 158 5.35 -1.49 -8.99
CA CYS A 158 6.77 -1.43 -8.66
C CYS A 158 7.59 -2.65 -9.15
N ALA A 159 7.12 -3.37 -10.17
CA ALA A 159 7.71 -4.66 -10.56
C ALA A 159 8.85 -4.56 -11.57
N ASP A 160 9.02 -3.43 -12.24
CA ASP A 160 10.19 -3.12 -13.04
C ASP A 160 10.53 -1.63 -12.95
N HIS A 161 11.81 -1.32 -12.78
CA HIS A 161 12.32 0.03 -12.56
C HIS A 161 13.86 0.02 -12.53
N ASP A 162 14.47 1.22 -12.48
CA ASP A 162 15.93 1.45 -12.43
C ASP A 162 16.45 1.90 -11.05
N ILE A 163 15.61 1.85 -9.98
CA ILE A 163 16.02 2.33 -8.65
C ILE A 163 16.78 1.30 -7.81
N THR A 164 16.64 -0.01 -8.09
CA THR A 164 17.37 -1.08 -7.40
C THR A 164 18.02 -2.05 -8.37
N GLY A 165 19.02 -2.82 -7.91
CA GLY A 165 19.73 -3.81 -8.74
C GLY A 165 18.90 -5.06 -9.04
N ASN A 166 17.88 -5.38 -8.24
CA ASN A 166 17.03 -6.55 -8.43
C ASN A 166 15.60 -6.28 -7.95
N VAL A 167 14.66 -7.08 -8.43
CA VAL A 167 13.27 -7.11 -7.96
C VAL A 167 12.91 -8.53 -7.58
N ILE A 168 12.35 -8.71 -6.39
CA ILE A 168 11.92 -10.00 -5.83
C ILE A 168 10.40 -10.07 -5.89
N HIS A 169 9.88 -10.85 -6.82
CA HIS A 169 8.43 -11.01 -7.00
C HIS A 169 7.89 -12.13 -6.13
N MET A 170 6.86 -11.85 -5.33
CA MET A 170 6.04 -12.86 -4.66
C MET A 170 4.87 -13.21 -5.56
N VAL A 171 4.91 -14.39 -6.19
CA VAL A 171 3.99 -14.78 -7.27
C VAL A 171 3.02 -15.85 -6.80
N LEU A 172 1.71 -15.63 -6.95
CA LEU A 172 0.71 -16.68 -6.82
C LEU A 172 0.58 -17.45 -8.13
N ALA A 173 0.74 -18.76 -8.05
CA ALA A 173 0.62 -19.67 -9.20
C ALA A 173 0.03 -21.02 -8.76
N LYS A 174 -0.43 -21.82 -9.72
CA LYS A 174 -0.87 -23.20 -9.48
C LYS A 174 0.19 -24.18 -9.94
N ILE A 175 0.60 -25.10 -9.05
CA ILE A 175 1.43 -26.24 -9.44
C ILE A 175 0.60 -27.11 -10.40
N ARG A 176 1.21 -27.65 -11.46
CA ARG A 176 0.49 -28.56 -12.38
C ARG A 176 -0.11 -29.75 -11.61
N GLY A 177 -1.40 -30.02 -11.86
CA GLY A 177 -2.15 -31.05 -11.14
C GLY A 177 -2.69 -30.61 -9.76
N ALA A 178 -2.54 -29.33 -9.41
CA ALA A 178 -3.09 -28.79 -8.16
C ALA A 178 -4.63 -28.87 -8.11
N PRO A 179 -5.22 -28.88 -6.90
CA PRO A 179 -6.67 -28.78 -6.73
C PRO A 179 -7.27 -27.57 -7.43
N VAL A 180 -8.51 -27.69 -7.88
CA VAL A 180 -9.25 -26.59 -8.51
C VAL A 180 -9.58 -25.49 -7.49
N GLY A 181 -9.65 -24.24 -7.97
CA GLY A 181 -10.03 -23.09 -7.15
C GLY A 181 -8.90 -22.60 -6.25
N VAL A 182 -9.26 -21.92 -5.18
CA VAL A 182 -8.31 -21.25 -4.25
C VAL A 182 -7.41 -22.25 -3.51
N LYS A 183 -7.85 -23.50 -3.34
CA LYS A 183 -7.09 -24.56 -2.66
C LYS A 183 -5.90 -25.06 -3.46
N GLY A 184 -5.77 -24.67 -4.74
CA GLY A 184 -4.64 -25.07 -5.58
C GLY A 184 -3.53 -24.02 -5.65
N ILE A 185 -3.71 -22.86 -5.02
CA ILE A 185 -2.79 -21.73 -5.14
C ILE A 185 -1.59 -21.89 -4.22
N SER A 186 -0.40 -21.79 -4.80
CA SER A 186 0.90 -21.80 -4.11
C SER A 186 1.58 -20.44 -4.26
N LEU A 187 2.56 -20.16 -3.39
CA LEU A 187 3.32 -18.91 -3.38
C LEU A 187 4.77 -19.18 -3.76
N PHE A 188 5.33 -18.34 -4.63
CA PHE A 188 6.69 -18.47 -5.12
C PHE A 188 7.48 -17.19 -5.00
N ILE A 189 8.75 -17.27 -4.63
CA ILE A 189 9.75 -16.22 -4.84
C ILE A 189 10.27 -16.36 -6.27
N VAL A 190 10.11 -15.31 -7.08
CA VAL A 190 10.61 -15.26 -8.47
C VAL A 190 11.45 -13.99 -8.62
N PRO A 191 12.77 -14.05 -8.52
CA PRO A 191 13.62 -12.88 -8.68
C PRO A 191 13.70 -12.46 -10.16
N LYS A 192 13.78 -11.16 -10.44
CA LYS A 192 14.01 -10.61 -11.78
C LYS A 192 15.37 -11.02 -12.35
N HIS A 193 16.38 -11.02 -11.50
CA HIS A 193 17.69 -11.62 -11.74
C HIS A 193 17.94 -12.69 -10.68
N LEU A 194 18.43 -13.84 -11.10
CA LEU A 194 18.83 -14.89 -10.14
C LEU A 194 19.86 -14.30 -9.17
N THR A 195 19.74 -14.64 -7.90
CA THR A 195 20.61 -14.08 -6.86
C THR A 195 21.81 -14.98 -6.66
N ASN A 196 23.02 -14.44 -6.87
CA ASN A 196 24.26 -15.10 -6.56
C ASN A 196 24.45 -15.27 -5.03
N ASP A 197 25.39 -16.11 -4.59
CA ASP A 197 25.60 -16.38 -3.16
C ASP A 197 26.06 -15.13 -2.38
N ASP A 198 26.74 -14.18 -3.03
CA ASP A 198 27.12 -12.87 -2.46
C ASP A 198 25.96 -11.85 -2.44
N GLY A 199 24.79 -12.25 -2.94
CA GLY A 199 23.61 -11.39 -3.05
C GLY A 199 23.64 -10.43 -4.25
N SER A 200 24.64 -10.50 -5.14
CA SER A 200 24.65 -9.72 -6.38
C SER A 200 23.62 -10.27 -7.38
N PRO A 201 23.11 -9.42 -8.29
CA PRO A 201 22.28 -9.88 -9.41
C PRO A 201 23.08 -10.83 -10.32
N GLY A 202 22.57 -12.03 -10.52
CA GLY A 202 23.12 -13.02 -11.45
C GLY A 202 22.45 -12.94 -12.83
N ALA A 203 22.29 -14.09 -13.48
CA ALA A 203 21.65 -14.18 -14.79
C ALA A 203 20.21 -13.63 -14.77
N ARG A 204 19.79 -12.98 -15.85
CA ARG A 204 18.41 -12.53 -16.04
C ARG A 204 17.48 -13.75 -16.01
N ASN A 205 16.48 -13.71 -15.14
CA ASN A 205 15.44 -14.72 -15.11
C ASN A 205 14.45 -14.51 -16.28
N ASP A 206 13.70 -15.55 -16.61
CA ASP A 206 12.71 -15.53 -17.69
C ASP A 206 11.42 -14.80 -17.25
N VAL A 207 11.61 -13.54 -16.82
CA VAL A 207 10.56 -12.59 -16.46
C VAL A 207 10.69 -11.39 -17.38
N ALA A 208 9.76 -11.25 -18.32
CA ALA A 208 9.76 -10.20 -19.31
C ALA A 208 8.73 -9.11 -18.97
N LEU A 209 9.13 -7.85 -19.11
CA LEU A 209 8.20 -6.73 -19.05
C LEU A 209 7.48 -6.62 -20.40
N ALA A 210 6.17 -6.88 -20.42
CA ALA A 210 5.35 -6.72 -21.63
C ALA A 210 4.91 -5.27 -21.86
N GLY A 211 4.86 -4.45 -20.81
CA GLY A 211 4.51 -3.04 -20.91
C GLY A 211 4.20 -2.39 -19.57
N LEU A 212 4.09 -1.06 -19.62
CA LEU A 212 3.66 -0.22 -18.51
C LEU A 212 2.20 0.21 -18.71
N ASN A 213 1.43 0.21 -17.63
CA ASN A 213 0.08 0.76 -17.61
C ASN A 213 0.11 2.25 -17.25
N HIS A 214 -0.49 3.10 -18.06
CA HIS A 214 -0.70 4.52 -17.77
C HIS A 214 -1.90 4.70 -16.85
N LYS A 215 -1.76 5.56 -15.82
CA LYS A 215 -2.71 5.61 -14.72
C LYS A 215 -3.29 7.01 -14.52
N MET A 216 -4.47 7.05 -13.90
CA MET A 216 -5.12 8.29 -13.47
C MET A 216 -4.30 9.02 -12.40
N GLY A 217 -3.80 8.27 -11.40
CA GLY A 217 -2.97 8.72 -10.27
C GLY A 217 -1.88 7.72 -9.95
N TYR A 218 -1.13 7.93 -8.85
CA TYR A 218 0.05 7.12 -8.51
C TYR A 218 1.04 7.02 -9.68
N ARG A 219 1.17 8.07 -10.47
CA ARG A 219 1.82 8.00 -11.78
C ARG A 219 3.30 7.65 -11.71
N ASN A 220 4.02 8.14 -10.68
CA ASN A 220 5.44 7.84 -10.50
C ASN A 220 5.72 6.39 -10.06
N ALA A 221 4.74 5.65 -9.54
CA ALA A 221 4.87 4.22 -9.30
C ALA A 221 4.68 3.46 -10.61
N THR A 222 5.63 2.60 -10.98
CA THR A 222 5.45 1.73 -12.15
C THR A 222 4.28 0.78 -11.93
N ASN A 223 3.54 0.48 -12.98
CA ASN A 223 2.51 -0.54 -12.96
C ASN A 223 2.64 -1.36 -14.24
N THR A 224 2.89 -2.65 -14.09
CA THR A 224 3.45 -3.48 -15.15
C THR A 224 2.54 -4.63 -15.56
N VAL A 225 2.75 -5.10 -16.79
CA VAL A 225 2.35 -6.41 -17.28
C VAL A 225 3.62 -7.25 -17.39
N LEU A 226 3.66 -8.38 -16.69
CA LEU A 226 4.81 -9.29 -16.64
C LEU A 226 4.46 -10.63 -17.29
N ASN A 227 5.32 -11.08 -18.21
CA ASN A 227 5.28 -12.43 -18.77
C ASN A 227 6.32 -13.30 -18.09
N PHE A 228 5.90 -14.46 -17.66
CA PHE A 228 6.75 -15.47 -17.02
C PHE A 228 6.91 -16.63 -17.99
N GLY A 229 8.14 -17.04 -18.27
CA GLY A 229 8.43 -18.28 -18.95
C GLY A 229 8.33 -18.25 -20.48
N GLU A 230 8.66 -17.16 -21.14
CA GLU A 230 8.66 -17.06 -22.62
C GLU A 230 9.78 -17.88 -23.27
N ARG A 231 10.87 -18.19 -22.52
CA ARG A 231 12.09 -18.80 -23.06
C ARG A 231 12.45 -20.13 -22.39
N GLY A 232 11.52 -20.75 -21.65
CA GLY A 232 11.78 -22.03 -20.99
C GLY A 232 11.34 -22.11 -19.55
N GLY A 233 10.73 -21.07 -19.02
CA GLY A 233 10.16 -21.01 -17.68
C GLY A 233 10.92 -20.11 -16.74
N ALA A 234 10.19 -19.23 -16.07
CA ALA A 234 10.76 -18.37 -15.03
C ALA A 234 11.10 -19.21 -13.79
N VAL A 235 12.34 -19.15 -13.32
CA VAL A 235 12.79 -19.84 -12.11
C VAL A 235 12.11 -19.24 -10.89
N GLY A 236 11.43 -20.09 -10.13
CA GLY A 236 10.78 -19.71 -8.88
C GLY A 236 11.02 -20.73 -7.77
N TYR A 237 10.95 -20.26 -6.53
CA TYR A 237 11.17 -21.05 -5.33
C TYR A 237 9.90 -21.05 -4.49
N LEU A 238 9.38 -22.24 -4.19
CA LEU A 238 8.18 -22.40 -3.37
C LEU A 238 8.40 -21.83 -1.96
N VAL A 239 7.44 -21.01 -1.50
CA VAL A 239 7.42 -20.50 -0.12
C VAL A 239 6.46 -21.34 0.71
N GLY A 240 6.97 -21.86 1.82
CA GLY A 240 6.19 -22.72 2.72
C GLY A 240 5.72 -24.01 2.03
N GLU A 241 4.46 -24.38 2.26
CA GLU A 241 3.86 -25.62 1.75
C GLU A 241 3.12 -25.41 0.43
N PRO A 242 3.08 -26.44 -0.46
CA PRO A 242 2.22 -26.39 -1.64
C PRO A 242 0.76 -26.15 -1.26
N HIS A 243 0.05 -25.40 -2.11
CA HIS A 243 -1.39 -25.14 -1.97
C HIS A 243 -1.81 -24.32 -0.75
N LYS A 244 -0.85 -23.72 -0.03
CA LYS A 244 -1.09 -22.78 1.09
C LYS A 244 -0.86 -21.32 0.74
N GLY A 245 -0.43 -21.03 -0.48
CA GLY A 245 0.05 -19.71 -0.89
C GLY A 245 -0.97 -18.59 -0.70
N LEU A 246 -2.26 -18.83 -0.91
CA LEU A 246 -3.28 -17.84 -0.67
C LEU A 246 -3.43 -17.50 0.83
N GLY A 247 -3.33 -18.52 1.71
CA GLY A 247 -3.37 -18.31 3.16
C GLY A 247 -2.20 -17.45 3.65
N TYR A 248 -0.99 -17.70 3.14
CA TYR A 248 0.19 -16.91 3.45
C TYR A 248 0.04 -15.47 2.97
N MET A 249 -0.45 -15.28 1.77
CA MET A 249 -0.70 -13.96 1.20
C MET A 249 -1.77 -13.18 1.98
N PHE A 250 -2.79 -13.84 2.53
CA PHE A 250 -3.82 -13.18 3.34
C PHE A 250 -3.27 -12.58 4.63
N GLN A 251 -2.27 -13.18 5.27
CA GLN A 251 -1.65 -12.58 6.45
C GLN A 251 -1.03 -11.23 6.10
N MET A 252 -0.26 -11.17 5.03
CA MET A 252 0.31 -9.93 4.52
C MET A 252 -0.75 -8.95 4.03
N MET A 253 -1.83 -9.44 3.39
CA MET A 253 -2.91 -8.59 2.90
C MET A 253 -3.66 -7.87 4.05
N ASN A 254 -3.74 -8.44 5.24
CA ASN A 254 -4.34 -7.75 6.39
C ASN A 254 -3.49 -6.55 6.80
N GLU A 255 -2.16 -6.71 6.86
CA GLU A 255 -1.23 -5.60 7.10
C GLU A 255 -1.29 -4.56 5.96
N ALA A 256 -1.33 -5.02 4.71
CA ALA A 256 -1.46 -4.16 3.54
C ALA A 256 -2.78 -3.36 3.57
N ARG A 257 -3.89 -3.97 4.00
CA ARG A 257 -5.19 -3.29 4.14
C ARG A 257 -5.14 -2.13 5.11
N ILE A 258 -4.49 -2.30 6.28
CA ILE A 258 -4.26 -1.21 7.24
C ILE A 258 -3.39 -0.13 6.59
N GLY A 259 -2.32 -0.50 5.91
CA GLY A 259 -1.43 0.43 5.22
C GLY A 259 -2.10 1.23 4.10
N ILE A 260 -3.00 0.60 3.32
CA ILE A 260 -3.78 1.30 2.28
C ILE A 260 -4.79 2.26 2.92
N GLY A 261 -5.48 1.84 3.98
CA GLY A 261 -6.37 2.72 4.74
C GLY A 261 -5.62 3.94 5.29
N LEU A 262 -4.41 3.72 5.82
CA LEU A 262 -3.53 4.77 6.32
C LEU A 262 -3.09 5.73 5.21
N GLY A 263 -2.67 5.21 4.05
CA GLY A 263 -2.32 6.01 2.89
C GLY A 263 -3.49 6.86 2.40
N ALA A 264 -4.68 6.28 2.34
CA ALA A 264 -5.90 6.98 1.99
C ALA A 264 -6.23 8.11 2.98
N ALA A 265 -6.12 7.86 4.29
CA ALA A 265 -6.32 8.87 5.32
C ALA A 265 -5.25 9.98 5.26
N ALA A 266 -3.99 9.62 4.97
CA ALA A 266 -2.89 10.58 4.84
C ALA A 266 -3.10 11.54 3.66
N ILE A 267 -3.51 11.03 2.49
CA ILE A 267 -3.84 11.88 1.33
C ILE A 267 -5.07 12.76 1.62
N ALA A 268 -6.10 12.19 2.27
CA ALA A 268 -7.29 12.97 2.66
C ALA A 268 -6.93 14.10 3.62
N TYR A 269 -5.98 13.86 4.54
CA TYR A 269 -5.48 14.88 5.46
C TYR A 269 -4.72 16.00 4.72
N GLN A 270 -3.97 15.67 3.68
CA GLN A 270 -3.34 16.69 2.82
C GLN A 270 -4.38 17.53 2.10
N GLY A 271 -5.43 16.94 1.55
CA GLY A 271 -6.53 17.67 0.93
C GLY A 271 -7.25 18.61 1.91
N TYR A 272 -7.47 18.14 3.16
CA TYR A 272 -8.03 18.97 4.21
C TYR A 272 -7.12 20.18 4.56
N ASN A 273 -5.82 19.93 4.76
CA ASN A 273 -4.88 21.02 5.08
C ASN A 273 -4.80 22.05 3.95
N LEU A 274 -4.69 21.60 2.70
CA LEU A 274 -4.66 22.45 1.53
C LEU A 274 -5.92 23.33 1.43
N SER A 275 -7.09 22.73 1.58
CA SER A 275 -8.35 23.46 1.51
C SER A 275 -8.56 24.41 2.69
N LEU A 276 -8.16 24.02 3.90
CA LEU A 276 -8.24 24.86 5.08
C LEU A 276 -7.34 26.10 4.96
N GLU A 277 -6.10 25.91 4.50
CA GLU A 277 -5.17 27.01 4.27
C GLU A 277 -5.71 27.97 3.21
N TYR A 278 -6.19 27.44 2.08
CA TYR A 278 -6.79 28.25 1.03
C TYR A 278 -8.02 29.02 1.55
N ALA A 279 -8.92 28.34 2.27
CA ALA A 279 -10.15 28.96 2.77
C ALA A 279 -9.90 30.07 3.82
N ARG A 280 -8.80 29.98 4.58
CA ARG A 280 -8.39 30.99 5.56
C ARG A 280 -7.78 32.23 4.92
N ASN A 281 -7.22 32.12 3.73
CA ASN A 281 -6.46 33.19 3.08
C ASN A 281 -7.15 33.75 1.83
N ARG A 282 -8.30 33.16 1.39
CA ARG A 282 -9.03 33.61 0.21
C ARG A 282 -10.28 34.41 0.60
N PRO A 283 -10.30 35.75 0.41
CA PRO A 283 -11.52 36.52 0.54
C PRO A 283 -12.42 36.33 -0.67
N GLN A 284 -13.72 36.13 -0.45
CA GLN A 284 -14.71 35.95 -1.52
C GLN A 284 -16.14 36.20 -1.01
N GLY A 285 -16.81 37.11 -1.64
CA GLY A 285 -18.22 37.40 -1.34
C GLY A 285 -18.47 37.96 0.06
N ARG A 286 -19.71 37.90 0.50
CA ARG A 286 -20.21 38.41 1.78
C ARG A 286 -21.21 37.44 2.36
N LEU A 287 -21.53 37.58 3.64
CA LEU A 287 -22.59 36.75 4.24
C LEU A 287 -23.94 37.08 3.57
N PRO A 288 -24.82 36.09 3.39
CA PRO A 288 -26.17 36.33 2.81
C PRO A 288 -27.01 37.37 3.57
N SER A 289 -26.73 37.57 4.86
CA SER A 289 -27.36 38.59 5.71
C SER A 289 -26.81 40.00 5.53
N CYS A 290 -25.71 40.16 4.78
CA CYS A 290 -25.10 41.47 4.54
C CYS A 290 -25.74 42.13 3.32
N ALA A 291 -26.55 43.18 3.54
CA ALA A 291 -27.22 43.93 2.48
C ALA A 291 -26.35 45.03 1.86
N ASP A 292 -25.26 45.45 2.53
CA ASP A 292 -24.36 46.49 2.05
C ASP A 292 -23.33 45.93 1.04
N PRO A 293 -23.44 46.32 -0.25
CA PRO A 293 -22.51 45.87 -1.28
C PRO A 293 -21.10 46.47 -1.15
N THR A 294 -20.92 47.50 -0.31
CA THR A 294 -19.64 48.18 -0.09
C THR A 294 -18.84 47.56 1.09
N SER A 295 -19.48 46.73 1.90
CA SER A 295 -18.80 46.07 3.02
C SER A 295 -17.65 45.15 2.52
N PRO A 296 -16.59 44.93 3.33
CA PRO A 296 -15.48 44.07 2.96
C PRO A 296 -15.94 42.64 2.64
N GLN A 297 -15.21 41.99 1.75
CA GLN A 297 -15.37 40.51 1.55
C GLN A 297 -14.92 39.78 2.79
N ILE A 298 -15.54 38.61 3.03
CA ILE A 298 -15.16 37.70 4.10
C ILE A 298 -14.29 36.57 3.57
N MET A 299 -13.55 35.90 4.44
CA MET A 299 -12.76 34.71 4.06
C MET A 299 -13.67 33.50 3.74
N LEU A 300 -13.25 32.66 2.82
CA LEU A 300 -14.03 31.45 2.44
C LEU A 300 -14.40 30.62 3.67
N VAL A 301 -13.51 30.48 4.65
CA VAL A 301 -13.74 29.72 5.89
C VAL A 301 -14.94 30.26 6.70
N GLU A 302 -15.42 31.47 6.45
CA GLU A 302 -16.56 32.07 7.13
C GLU A 302 -17.91 31.66 6.51
N HIS A 303 -17.92 31.18 5.27
CA HIS A 303 -19.12 30.70 4.60
C HIS A 303 -19.59 29.37 5.15
N ALA A 304 -20.89 29.22 5.41
CA ALA A 304 -21.48 28.04 6.05
C ALA A 304 -21.23 26.76 5.25
N ASP A 305 -21.36 26.79 3.91
CA ASP A 305 -21.14 25.61 3.07
C ASP A 305 -19.66 25.20 3.03
N VAL A 306 -18.74 26.15 2.99
CA VAL A 306 -17.29 25.87 3.09
C VAL A 306 -16.95 25.25 4.44
N ARG A 307 -17.53 25.74 5.55
CA ARG A 307 -17.37 25.12 6.89
C ARG A 307 -17.88 23.69 6.92
N ARG A 308 -19.03 23.42 6.33
CA ARG A 308 -19.61 22.08 6.23
C ARG A 308 -18.64 21.12 5.53
N MET A 309 -18.08 21.51 4.38
CA MET A 309 -17.12 20.73 3.63
C MET A 309 -15.81 20.52 4.41
N LEU A 310 -15.27 21.54 5.05
CA LEU A 310 -14.07 21.44 5.88
C LEU A 310 -14.27 20.52 7.10
N LEU A 311 -15.42 20.59 7.76
CA LEU A 311 -15.75 19.71 8.88
C LEU A 311 -15.87 18.24 8.43
N ALA A 312 -16.49 18.00 7.27
CA ALA A 312 -16.56 16.66 6.68
C ALA A 312 -15.15 16.11 6.36
N GLN A 313 -14.30 16.93 5.69
CA GLN A 313 -12.91 16.54 5.42
C GLN A 313 -12.13 16.21 6.69
N LYS A 314 -12.25 17.07 7.73
CA LYS A 314 -11.59 16.84 9.02
C LYS A 314 -12.04 15.53 9.63
N ALA A 315 -13.33 15.27 9.70
CA ALA A 315 -13.87 14.03 10.26
C ALA A 315 -13.40 12.80 9.49
N TYR A 316 -13.35 12.85 8.16
CA TYR A 316 -12.89 11.73 7.34
C TYR A 316 -11.39 11.49 7.47
N ALA A 317 -10.57 12.53 7.45
CA ALA A 317 -9.12 12.41 7.55
C ALA A 317 -8.65 11.98 8.94
N GLU A 318 -9.08 12.71 9.98
CA GLU A 318 -8.68 12.41 11.38
C GLU A 318 -9.28 11.09 11.86
N GLY A 319 -10.56 10.84 11.58
CA GLY A 319 -11.22 9.57 11.92
C GLY A 319 -10.58 8.38 11.21
N GLY A 320 -10.21 8.55 9.93
CA GLY A 320 -9.46 7.54 9.17
C GLY A 320 -8.09 7.24 9.74
N LEU A 321 -7.31 8.27 10.09
CA LEU A 321 -6.01 8.12 10.73
C LEU A 321 -6.14 7.42 12.09
N PHE A 322 -7.07 7.87 12.93
CA PHE A 322 -7.32 7.25 14.24
C PHE A 322 -7.65 5.76 14.09
N MET A 323 -8.57 5.42 13.18
CA MET A 323 -8.99 4.03 12.93
C MET A 323 -7.80 3.15 12.49
N CYS A 324 -6.91 3.66 11.61
CA CYS A 324 -5.74 2.93 11.16
C CYS A 324 -4.70 2.75 12.28
N LEU A 325 -4.48 3.76 13.12
CA LEU A 325 -3.56 3.67 14.25
C LEU A 325 -4.12 2.74 15.34
N PHE A 326 -5.43 2.77 15.59
CA PHE A 326 -6.08 1.83 16.48
C PHE A 326 -5.95 0.38 15.99
N ALA A 327 -6.18 0.13 14.69
CA ALA A 327 -5.94 -1.19 14.11
C ALA A 327 -4.48 -1.62 14.24
N SER A 328 -3.54 -0.68 14.14
CA SER A 328 -2.11 -0.96 14.30
C SER A 328 -1.74 -1.30 15.73
N SER A 329 -2.38 -0.66 16.74
CA SER A 329 -2.19 -1.05 18.14
C SER A 329 -2.74 -2.45 18.42
N LEU A 330 -3.91 -2.80 17.87
CA LEU A 330 -4.45 -4.15 17.98
C LEU A 330 -3.56 -5.20 17.29
N PHE A 331 -2.93 -4.82 16.16
CA PHE A 331 -1.98 -5.69 15.46
C PHE A 331 -0.75 -5.98 16.32
N GLU A 332 -0.23 -5.01 17.04
CA GLU A 332 0.87 -5.19 17.99
C GLU A 332 0.41 -5.99 19.22
N ASP A 333 -0.69 -5.59 19.83
CA ASP A 333 -1.20 -6.15 21.08
C ASP A 333 -1.54 -7.65 21.00
N GLN A 334 -2.04 -8.12 19.84
CA GLN A 334 -2.33 -9.55 19.66
C GLN A 334 -1.10 -10.44 19.85
N HIS A 335 0.11 -9.87 19.69
CA HIS A 335 1.39 -10.60 19.81
C HIS A 335 2.14 -10.26 21.11
N THR A 336 2.10 -9.01 21.55
CA THR A 336 3.00 -8.46 22.57
C THR A 336 2.35 -8.14 23.92
N ALA A 337 1.02 -7.96 23.96
CA ALA A 337 0.35 -7.61 25.20
C ALA A 337 0.59 -8.64 26.30
N PRO A 338 0.85 -8.22 27.55
CA PRO A 338 1.13 -9.15 28.68
C PRO A 338 -0.06 -10.08 28.99
N ASP A 339 -1.30 -9.56 28.94
CA ASP A 339 -2.50 -10.33 29.22
C ASP A 339 -2.91 -11.21 28.02
N PRO A 340 -2.91 -12.55 28.15
CA PRO A 340 -3.39 -13.45 27.12
C PRO A 340 -4.87 -13.26 26.75
N GLY A 341 -5.70 -12.76 27.68
CA GLY A 341 -7.10 -12.43 27.45
C GLY A 341 -7.21 -11.27 26.46
N TRP A 342 -6.46 -10.20 26.71
CA TRP A 342 -6.40 -9.06 25.82
C TRP A 342 -5.82 -9.41 24.45
N ARG A 343 -4.75 -10.23 24.37
CA ARG A 343 -4.21 -10.69 23.07
C ARG A 343 -5.29 -11.34 22.19
N ARG A 344 -6.11 -12.22 22.76
CA ARG A 344 -7.23 -12.86 22.05
C ARG A 344 -8.29 -11.84 21.62
N GLN A 345 -8.62 -10.92 22.51
CA GLN A 345 -9.61 -9.87 22.22
C GLN A 345 -9.10 -8.92 21.12
N ALA A 346 -7.85 -8.50 21.17
CA ALA A 346 -7.21 -7.67 20.16
C ALA A 346 -7.23 -8.35 18.77
N ALA A 347 -6.92 -9.65 18.71
CA ALA A 347 -6.98 -10.42 17.47
C ALA A 347 -8.41 -10.47 16.89
N LEU A 348 -9.44 -10.69 17.74
CA LEU A 348 -10.84 -10.70 17.31
C LEU A 348 -11.31 -9.34 16.80
N LEU A 349 -10.96 -8.26 17.50
CA LEU A 349 -11.27 -6.89 17.09
C LEU A 349 -10.59 -6.54 15.77
N LEU A 350 -9.28 -6.80 15.67
CA LEU A 350 -8.51 -6.54 14.46
C LEU A 350 -9.09 -7.28 13.26
N ASP A 351 -9.40 -8.57 13.42
CA ASP A 351 -9.95 -9.39 12.35
C ASP A 351 -11.29 -8.82 11.85
N LEU A 352 -12.16 -8.37 12.77
CA LEU A 352 -13.43 -7.74 12.44
C LEU A 352 -13.26 -6.40 11.71
N ILE A 353 -12.41 -5.49 12.24
CA ILE A 353 -12.35 -4.11 11.73
C ILE A 353 -11.47 -3.96 10.49
N THR A 354 -10.60 -4.91 10.16
CA THR A 354 -9.66 -4.81 9.02
C THR A 354 -10.35 -4.43 7.69
N PRO A 355 -11.51 -5.00 7.29
CA PRO A 355 -12.21 -4.57 6.08
C PRO A 355 -12.68 -3.10 6.16
N ILE A 356 -13.09 -2.64 7.34
CA ILE A 356 -13.55 -1.27 7.57
C ILE A 356 -12.37 -0.30 7.49
N VAL A 357 -11.26 -0.64 8.15
CA VAL A 357 -10.04 0.16 8.20
C VAL A 357 -9.48 0.44 6.81
N LYS A 358 -9.61 -0.50 5.88
CA LYS A 358 -9.23 -0.26 4.48
C LYS A 358 -10.28 0.52 3.71
N SER A 359 -11.54 0.10 3.82
CA SER A 359 -12.61 0.54 2.93
C SER A 359 -13.10 1.95 3.26
N TRP A 360 -13.30 2.26 4.54
CA TRP A 360 -13.87 3.54 4.97
C TRP A 360 -12.95 4.74 4.65
N PRO A 361 -11.66 4.76 5.04
CA PRO A 361 -10.76 5.86 4.67
C PRO A 361 -10.57 5.99 3.16
N SER A 362 -10.54 4.86 2.44
CA SER A 362 -10.44 4.85 0.97
C SER A 362 -11.63 5.56 0.31
N ARG A 363 -12.85 5.24 0.76
CA ARG A 363 -14.08 5.81 0.20
C ARG A 363 -14.25 7.28 0.59
N TYR A 364 -14.18 7.57 1.88
CA TYR A 364 -14.42 8.92 2.37
C TYR A 364 -13.26 9.88 2.13
N GLY A 365 -12.04 9.38 1.92
CA GLY A 365 -10.95 10.16 1.41
C GLY A 365 -11.21 10.69 -0.02
N CYS A 366 -11.86 9.91 -0.89
CA CYS A 366 -12.31 10.42 -2.20
C CYS A 366 -13.30 11.56 -2.04
N VAL A 367 -14.30 11.42 -1.15
CA VAL A 367 -15.27 12.49 -0.87
C VAL A 367 -14.58 13.73 -0.28
N GLY A 368 -13.60 13.52 0.61
CA GLY A 368 -12.82 14.61 1.20
C GLY A 368 -12.03 15.39 0.14
N ASN A 369 -11.35 14.69 -0.78
CA ASN A 369 -10.57 15.34 -1.83
C ASN A 369 -11.45 15.95 -2.94
N ASP A 370 -12.66 15.44 -3.17
CA ASP A 370 -13.68 16.11 -3.96
C ASP A 370 -14.08 17.47 -3.34
N HIS A 371 -14.31 17.49 -2.03
CA HIS A 371 -14.54 18.74 -1.30
C HIS A 371 -13.34 19.70 -1.36
N ALA A 372 -12.11 19.19 -1.37
CA ALA A 372 -10.92 20.04 -1.53
C ALA A 372 -10.95 20.81 -2.85
N ILE A 373 -11.22 20.12 -3.96
CA ILE A 373 -11.38 20.74 -5.27
C ILE A 373 -12.51 21.77 -5.24
N GLN A 374 -13.66 21.43 -4.65
CA GLN A 374 -14.82 22.30 -4.57
C GLN A 374 -14.55 23.58 -3.77
N ILE A 375 -13.84 23.49 -2.63
CA ILE A 375 -13.48 24.65 -1.80
C ILE A 375 -12.52 25.59 -2.54
N LEU A 376 -11.56 25.05 -3.28
CA LEU A 376 -10.64 25.85 -4.08
C LEU A 376 -11.32 26.43 -5.34
N GLY A 377 -12.47 25.89 -5.76
CA GLY A 377 -13.18 26.32 -6.97
C GLY A 377 -12.32 26.12 -8.23
N GLY A 378 -12.26 27.12 -9.11
CA GLY A 378 -11.45 27.03 -10.33
C GLY A 378 -9.97 26.73 -10.07
N ALA A 379 -9.40 27.22 -8.96
CA ALA A 379 -8.03 26.91 -8.55
C ALA A 379 -7.85 25.42 -8.23
N GLY A 380 -8.86 24.76 -7.65
CA GLY A 380 -8.80 23.32 -7.34
C GLY A 380 -8.76 22.42 -8.57
N TYR A 381 -9.18 22.93 -9.73
CA TYR A 381 -9.15 22.22 -11.01
C TYR A 381 -7.82 22.38 -11.77
N MET A 382 -6.96 23.29 -11.29
CA MET A 382 -5.67 23.61 -11.91
C MET A 382 -4.55 22.79 -11.26
N ARG A 383 -3.63 22.24 -12.06
CA ARG A 383 -2.52 21.39 -11.59
C ARG A 383 -1.59 22.10 -10.60
N GLU A 384 -1.41 23.40 -10.75
CA GLU A 384 -0.52 24.24 -9.94
C GLU A 384 -0.92 24.26 -8.45
N TYR A 385 -2.19 23.97 -8.13
CA TYR A 385 -2.69 23.93 -6.76
C TYR A 385 -2.66 22.55 -6.11
N GLY A 386 -2.45 21.48 -6.88
CA GLY A 386 -2.25 20.12 -6.38
C GLY A 386 -3.50 19.40 -5.86
N ALA A 387 -4.65 20.07 -5.71
CA ALA A 387 -5.87 19.43 -5.22
C ALA A 387 -6.36 18.33 -6.16
N GLU A 388 -6.26 18.52 -7.47
CA GLU A 388 -6.67 17.57 -8.49
C GLU A 388 -5.79 16.31 -8.47
N GLN A 389 -4.47 16.44 -8.17
CA GLN A 389 -3.57 15.30 -8.03
C GLN A 389 -3.94 14.46 -6.80
N LEU A 390 -4.22 15.09 -5.65
CA LEU A 390 -4.65 14.41 -4.44
C LEU A 390 -5.93 13.59 -4.69
N TYR A 391 -6.89 14.14 -5.46
CA TYR A 391 -8.10 13.43 -5.83
C TYR A 391 -7.80 12.23 -6.75
N ARG A 392 -6.95 12.39 -7.77
CA ARG A 392 -6.56 11.31 -8.69
C ARG A 392 -5.82 10.19 -7.98
N ASP A 393 -4.88 10.53 -7.11
CA ASP A 393 -4.14 9.55 -6.31
C ASP A 393 -5.08 8.82 -5.34
N GLN A 394 -5.97 9.54 -4.67
CA GLN A 394 -6.95 8.95 -3.75
C GLN A 394 -7.83 7.90 -4.41
N ARG A 395 -8.16 8.08 -5.69
CA ARG A 395 -9.17 7.25 -6.39
C ARG A 395 -8.76 5.79 -6.56
N LEU A 396 -7.46 5.47 -6.49
CA LEU A 396 -6.97 4.09 -6.53
C LEU A 396 -7.35 3.32 -5.26
N ASN A 397 -7.35 3.96 -4.10
CA ASN A 397 -7.51 3.29 -2.81
C ASN A 397 -8.80 2.47 -2.65
N PRO A 398 -9.99 2.87 -3.17
CA PRO A 398 -11.18 2.01 -3.15
C PRO A 398 -11.11 0.78 -4.08
N ILE A 399 -10.12 0.70 -4.97
CA ILE A 399 -10.02 -0.32 -6.03
C ILE A 399 -9.06 -1.44 -5.65
N HIS A 400 -7.79 -1.10 -5.33
CA HIS A 400 -6.73 -2.09 -5.12
C HIS A 400 -6.79 -2.74 -3.72
N GLU A 401 -6.06 -3.84 -3.55
CA GLU A 401 -6.01 -4.64 -2.30
C GLU A 401 -7.41 -5.02 -1.76
N GLY A 402 -8.31 -5.33 -2.71
CA GLY A 402 -9.72 -5.62 -2.49
C GLY A 402 -10.59 -4.40 -2.77
N ALA A 403 -11.47 -4.52 -3.76
CA ALA A 403 -12.49 -3.52 -4.04
C ALA A 403 -13.47 -3.38 -2.87
N GLU A 404 -14.12 -2.22 -2.77
CA GLU A 404 -15.03 -1.88 -1.67
C GLU A 404 -16.08 -2.97 -1.39
N ALA A 405 -16.69 -3.53 -2.44
CA ALA A 405 -17.68 -4.61 -2.31
C ALA A 405 -17.06 -5.91 -1.74
N ILE A 406 -15.79 -6.21 -2.05
CA ILE A 406 -15.09 -7.38 -1.49
C ILE A 406 -14.94 -7.23 0.03
N HIS A 407 -14.63 -6.03 0.50
CA HIS A 407 -14.57 -5.75 1.94
C HIS A 407 -15.93 -5.84 2.61
N GLY A 408 -17.00 -5.39 1.93
CA GLY A 408 -18.38 -5.56 2.42
C GLY A 408 -18.79 -7.03 2.54
N ILE A 409 -18.46 -7.85 1.54
CA ILE A 409 -18.68 -9.30 1.57
C ILE A 409 -17.83 -9.96 2.67
N ASP A 410 -16.56 -9.59 2.81
CA ASP A 410 -15.69 -10.12 3.85
C ASP A 410 -16.22 -9.79 5.25
N LEU A 411 -16.62 -8.54 5.49
CA LEU A 411 -17.19 -8.10 6.77
C LEU A 411 -18.50 -8.84 7.09
N LEU A 412 -19.52 -8.67 6.24
CA LEU A 412 -20.88 -9.11 6.53
C LEU A 412 -21.07 -10.61 6.30
N GLY A 413 -20.45 -11.17 5.28
CA GLY A 413 -20.55 -12.58 4.92
C GLY A 413 -19.72 -13.51 5.81
N ARG A 414 -18.58 -13.03 6.33
CA ARG A 414 -17.61 -13.85 7.06
C ARG A 414 -17.26 -13.31 8.44
N LYS A 415 -16.69 -12.11 8.54
CA LYS A 415 -16.07 -11.60 9.78
C LYS A 415 -17.02 -11.45 10.95
N VAL A 416 -18.24 -10.94 10.68
CA VAL A 416 -19.28 -10.79 11.71
C VAL A 416 -19.70 -12.14 12.31
N ARG A 417 -19.56 -13.24 11.56
CA ARG A 417 -19.93 -14.59 11.99
C ARG A 417 -18.80 -15.41 12.59
N LEU A 418 -17.55 -14.99 12.40
CA LEU A 418 -16.39 -15.73 12.91
C LEU A 418 -16.47 -15.91 14.42
N HIS A 419 -16.10 -17.10 14.88
CA HIS A 419 -16.13 -17.45 16.30
C HIS A 419 -17.48 -17.16 16.95
N ASP A 420 -18.57 -17.56 16.28
CA ASP A 420 -19.95 -17.31 16.71
C ASP A 420 -20.26 -15.83 16.99
N GLY A 421 -19.62 -14.92 16.24
CA GLY A 421 -19.79 -13.49 16.39
C GLY A 421 -19.03 -12.87 17.58
N ALA A 422 -17.99 -13.53 18.08
CA ALA A 422 -17.21 -13.04 19.22
C ALA A 422 -16.58 -11.67 18.96
N GLY A 423 -16.04 -11.44 17.75
CA GLY A 423 -15.46 -10.14 17.38
C GLY A 423 -16.51 -9.01 17.38
N HIS A 424 -17.70 -9.28 16.87
CA HIS A 424 -18.80 -8.31 16.89
C HIS A 424 -19.25 -7.98 18.32
N ARG A 425 -19.38 -8.99 19.19
CA ARG A 425 -19.70 -8.75 20.61
C ARG A 425 -18.60 -7.98 21.32
N ALA A 426 -17.33 -8.26 21.04
CA ALA A 426 -16.21 -7.52 21.61
C ALA A 426 -16.22 -6.04 21.20
N LEU A 427 -16.54 -5.74 19.93
CA LEU A 427 -16.68 -4.36 19.46
C LEU A 427 -17.84 -3.63 20.13
N LEU A 428 -19.00 -4.27 20.25
CA LEU A 428 -20.17 -3.69 20.96
C LEU A 428 -19.85 -3.42 22.43
N ALA A 429 -19.17 -4.35 23.11
CA ALA A 429 -18.78 -4.17 24.50
C ALA A 429 -17.79 -3.01 24.68
N ALA A 430 -16.81 -2.86 23.77
CA ALA A 430 -15.89 -1.73 23.78
C ALA A 430 -16.61 -0.39 23.58
N ALA A 431 -17.55 -0.33 22.61
CA ALA A 431 -18.34 0.88 22.34
C ALA A 431 -19.36 1.25 23.43
N GLN A 432 -19.69 0.34 24.35
CA GLN A 432 -20.60 0.60 25.50
C GLN A 432 -19.84 0.98 26.78
N ALA A 433 -18.53 0.76 26.82
CA ALA A 433 -17.68 1.07 27.98
C ALA A 433 -17.24 2.54 28.04
N ASP A 434 -17.35 3.25 26.92
CA ASP A 434 -17.14 4.70 26.75
C ASP A 434 -18.46 5.46 26.95
#